data_2707720dc17347389be0d5cfc89ce763
#
_entry.id   2707720dc17347389be0d5cfc89ce763
#
_cell.length_a   1.000
_cell.length_b   1.000
_cell.length_c   1.000
_cell.angle_alpha   90.00
_cell.angle_beta   90.00
_cell.angle_gamma   90.00
#
_symmetry.space_group_name_H-M   'P 1'
#
loop_
_entity.id
_entity.type
_entity.pdbx_description
1 polymer ?
#
loop_
_entity_poly.entity_id
_entity_poly.type
_entity_poly.pdbx_seq_one_letter_code
_entity_poly.pdbx_strand_id
1 'polypeptide(L)'
;SLESGKKLGFNECVWCTDAKAQKWLRTNTNLELNEKGFVNIKATLESTNIPDVFAVGDVCNNVEHPRPKAGVYAVRQGPPLAENLRRRCVGENVVPFTPQKTCLALISTGDGHAIASYGSRSWGAHDTAVGERLWRWKDKIDKKWMKMYEPNLEMLEKMEREEQENALNAKANKVAAFAGQEA
;
A
#
# COMPACT_ATOMS: atom_id res chain seq x y z
N SER A 1 28.93 -1.48 15.83
CA SER A 1 29.08 -2.80 16.44
C SER A 1 27.75 -3.54 16.42
N LEU A 2 27.78 -4.83 16.27
CA LEU A 2 26.63 -5.73 16.36
C LEU A 2 26.35 -6.04 17.84
N GLU A 3 25.15 -6.56 18.15
CA GLU A 3 24.80 -7.02 19.52
C GLU A 3 25.79 -8.06 20.06
N SER A 4 26.39 -8.86 19.16
CA SER A 4 27.46 -9.80 19.47
C SER A 4 28.81 -9.13 19.85
N GLY A 5 28.90 -7.81 19.82
CA GLY A 5 30.13 -7.04 20.03
C GLY A 5 31.06 -7.03 18.81
N LYS A 6 30.76 -7.75 17.75
CA LYS A 6 31.57 -7.77 16.52
C LYS A 6 31.55 -6.39 15.86
N LYS A 7 32.72 -5.88 15.51
CA LYS A 7 32.88 -4.64 14.74
C LYS A 7 33.10 -4.98 13.28
N LEU A 8 32.36 -4.33 12.39
CA LEU A 8 32.53 -4.40 10.95
C LEU A 8 33.04 -3.05 10.46
N GLY A 9 34.12 -3.06 9.69
CA GLY A 9 34.58 -1.86 8.97
C GLY A 9 33.76 -1.66 7.70
N PHE A 10 33.43 -0.43 7.39
CA PHE A 10 32.77 -0.04 6.14
C PHE A 10 33.17 1.39 5.80
N ASN A 11 33.13 1.75 4.51
CA ASN A 11 33.43 3.09 4.03
C ASN A 11 32.18 3.98 4.02
N GLU A 12 31.04 3.38 3.65
CA GLU A 12 29.75 4.06 3.60
C GLU A 12 28.66 3.19 4.23
N CYS A 13 27.64 3.82 4.82
CA CYS A 13 26.51 3.14 5.40
C CYS A 13 25.21 3.84 5.00
N VAL A 14 24.33 3.11 4.33
CA VAL A 14 22.98 3.57 4.00
C VAL A 14 22.00 2.96 5.00
N TRP A 15 21.32 3.84 5.73
CA TRP A 15 20.39 3.43 6.79
C TRP A 15 18.95 3.51 6.31
N CYS A 16 18.29 2.36 6.11
CA CYS A 16 16.93 2.24 5.54
C CYS A 16 16.00 1.40 6.44
N THR A 17 16.04 1.60 7.75
CA THR A 17 15.44 0.69 8.72
C THR A 17 14.07 1.09 9.27
N ASP A 18 13.56 2.29 8.99
CA ASP A 18 12.28 2.73 9.54
C ASP A 18 11.49 3.59 8.53
N ALA A 19 10.17 3.51 8.62
CA ALA A 19 9.28 4.39 7.89
C ALA A 19 9.04 5.68 8.69
N LYS A 20 8.99 6.81 7.99
CA LYS A 20 8.71 8.12 8.57
C LYS A 20 7.49 8.74 7.91
N ALA A 21 6.58 9.25 8.72
CA ALA A 21 5.45 10.00 8.21
C ALA A 21 5.87 11.33 7.59
N GLN A 22 5.14 11.76 6.57
CA GLN A 22 5.38 13.03 5.89
C GLN A 22 5.06 14.22 6.81
N LYS A 23 5.93 15.22 6.85
CA LYS A 23 5.79 16.38 7.76
C LYS A 23 4.50 17.17 7.50
N TRP A 24 4.07 17.28 6.23
CA TRP A 24 2.88 18.05 5.86
C TRP A 24 1.59 17.52 6.49
N LEU A 25 1.51 16.23 6.83
CA LEU A 25 0.36 15.68 7.56
C LEU A 25 0.14 16.43 8.87
N ARG A 26 1.20 16.73 9.59
CA ARG A 26 1.14 17.46 10.88
C ARG A 26 0.93 18.96 10.71
N THR A 27 1.47 19.54 9.65
CA THR A 27 1.45 21.00 9.47
C THR A 27 0.25 21.51 8.69
N ASN A 28 -0.32 20.67 7.82
CA ASN A 28 -1.30 21.10 6.82
C ASN A 28 -2.62 20.32 6.90
N THR A 29 -2.82 19.49 7.93
CA THR A 29 -4.08 18.75 8.11
C THR A 29 -4.52 18.77 9.57
N ASN A 30 -5.82 18.56 9.79
CA ASN A 30 -6.42 18.37 11.12
C ASN A 30 -6.61 16.87 11.43
N LEU A 31 -5.93 15.96 10.70
CA LEU A 31 -5.98 14.54 10.96
C LEU A 31 -5.36 14.22 12.32
N GLU A 32 -5.99 13.31 13.06
CA GLU A 32 -5.40 12.79 14.27
C GLU A 32 -4.22 11.88 13.92
N LEU A 33 -3.05 12.22 14.46
CA LEU A 33 -1.80 11.52 14.21
C LEU A 33 -1.26 10.92 15.51
N ASN A 34 -0.58 9.78 15.39
CA ASN A 34 0.18 9.26 16.51
C ASN A 34 1.47 10.09 16.76
N GLU A 35 2.24 9.75 17.79
CA GLU A 35 3.48 10.45 18.15
C GLU A 35 4.50 10.51 17.00
N LYS A 36 4.56 9.45 16.17
CA LYS A 36 5.44 9.35 15.00
C LYS A 36 4.90 10.07 13.76
N GLY A 37 3.70 10.65 13.83
CA GLY A 37 3.07 11.43 12.75
C GLY A 37 2.26 10.60 11.75
N PHE A 38 2.00 9.33 12.01
CA PHE A 38 1.14 8.48 11.18
C PHE A 38 -0.34 8.73 11.49
N VAL A 39 -1.19 8.69 10.46
CA VAL A 39 -2.63 8.93 10.57
C VAL A 39 -3.30 7.83 11.39
N ASN A 40 -3.97 8.19 12.48
CA ASN A 40 -4.77 7.26 13.27
C ASN A 40 -6.02 6.85 12.49
N ILE A 41 -6.23 5.53 12.36
CA ILE A 41 -7.39 4.95 11.69
C ILE A 41 -8.08 3.90 12.57
N LYS A 42 -9.38 3.76 12.35
CA LYS A 42 -10.22 2.70 12.92
C LYS A 42 -9.98 1.37 12.19
N ALA A 43 -10.57 0.28 12.67
CA ALA A 43 -10.58 -1.01 11.96
C ALA A 43 -11.21 -0.90 10.56
N THR A 44 -12.09 0.06 10.32
CA THR A 44 -12.70 0.34 9.01
C THR A 44 -11.76 1.04 8.01
N LEU A 45 -10.51 1.31 8.40
CA LEU A 45 -9.51 2.07 7.63
C LEU A 45 -9.84 3.58 7.50
N GLU A 46 -10.92 4.03 8.11
CA GLU A 46 -11.33 5.43 8.17
C GLU A 46 -10.54 6.17 9.28
N SER A 47 -10.24 7.44 9.06
CA SER A 47 -9.62 8.31 10.07
C SER A 47 -10.44 8.31 11.36
N THR A 48 -9.76 8.39 12.50
CA THR A 48 -10.41 8.41 13.82
C THR A 48 -11.24 9.66 14.05
N ASN A 49 -10.87 10.78 13.46
CA ASN A 49 -11.46 12.09 13.75
C ASN A 49 -12.13 12.79 12.58
N ILE A 50 -11.82 12.43 11.33
CA ILE A 50 -12.42 13.06 10.16
C ILE A 50 -13.18 11.98 9.37
N PRO A 51 -14.53 12.08 9.26
CA PRO A 51 -15.32 11.14 8.47
C PRO A 51 -14.95 11.22 6.99
N ASP A 52 -15.18 10.14 6.26
CA ASP A 52 -14.96 10.00 4.82
C ASP A 52 -13.49 10.15 4.36
N VAL A 53 -12.56 10.20 5.31
CA VAL A 53 -11.12 10.16 5.05
C VAL A 53 -10.58 8.80 5.43
N PHE A 54 -9.94 8.13 4.49
CA PHE A 54 -9.34 6.81 4.67
C PHE A 54 -7.83 6.87 4.50
N ALA A 55 -7.11 6.04 5.27
CA ALA A 55 -5.67 5.90 5.13
C ALA A 55 -5.25 4.43 5.25
N VAL A 56 -4.33 4.00 4.40
CA VAL A 56 -3.81 2.62 4.35
C VAL A 56 -2.30 2.60 4.12
N GLY A 57 -1.68 1.46 4.34
CA GLY A 57 -0.25 1.28 4.15
C GLY A 57 0.58 1.98 5.23
N ASP A 58 1.78 2.37 4.86
CA ASP A 58 2.76 2.87 5.84
C ASP A 58 2.39 4.22 6.45
N VAL A 59 1.51 5.00 5.80
CA VAL A 59 1.05 6.30 6.29
C VAL A 59 0.10 6.19 7.47
N CYS A 60 -0.58 5.06 7.65
CA CYS A 60 -1.60 4.88 8.68
C CYS A 60 -1.10 4.17 9.95
N ASN A 61 -1.76 4.45 11.07
CA ASN A 61 -1.64 3.75 12.33
C ASN A 61 -3.03 3.21 12.73
N ASN A 62 -3.28 1.91 12.54
CA ASN A 62 -4.53 1.31 13.00
C ASN A 62 -4.51 1.22 14.52
N VAL A 63 -5.39 1.96 15.19
CA VAL A 63 -5.41 2.07 16.66
C VAL A 63 -5.90 0.80 17.34
N GLU A 64 -6.78 0.04 16.68
CA GLU A 64 -7.34 -1.21 17.20
C GLU A 64 -6.42 -2.41 16.93
N HIS A 65 -5.70 -2.36 15.81
CA HIS A 65 -4.87 -3.45 15.34
C HIS A 65 -3.49 -2.95 14.87
N PRO A 66 -2.64 -2.42 15.77
CA PRO A 66 -1.32 -1.89 15.39
C PRO A 66 -0.46 -2.98 14.74
N ARG A 67 0.22 -2.62 13.64
CA ARG A 67 1.09 -3.51 12.86
C ARG A 67 2.39 -2.78 12.49
N PRO A 68 3.47 -3.53 12.29
CA PRO A 68 4.70 -2.99 11.72
C PRO A 68 4.46 -2.41 10.33
N LYS A 69 5.26 -1.43 9.93
CA LYS A 69 5.24 -0.88 8.58
C LYS A 69 5.91 -1.88 7.64
N ALA A 70 5.12 -2.53 6.80
CA ALA A 70 5.60 -3.50 5.82
C ALA A 70 4.61 -3.62 4.65
N GLY A 71 5.13 -3.78 3.44
CA GLY A 71 4.35 -3.83 2.21
C GLY A 71 3.22 -4.86 2.21
N VAL A 72 3.40 -5.99 2.88
CA VAL A 72 2.36 -7.03 2.97
C VAL A 72 1.09 -6.55 3.69
N TYR A 73 1.22 -5.68 4.70
CA TYR A 73 0.06 -5.09 5.37
C TYR A 73 -0.60 -4.05 4.47
N ALA A 74 0.20 -3.19 3.81
CA ALA A 74 -0.29 -2.20 2.88
C ALA A 74 -1.12 -2.84 1.75
N VAL A 75 -0.57 -3.86 1.12
CA VAL A 75 -1.22 -4.58 0.03
C VAL A 75 -2.54 -5.22 0.47
N ARG A 76 -2.57 -5.86 1.64
CA ARG A 76 -3.78 -6.51 2.16
C ARG A 76 -4.86 -5.54 2.63
N GLN A 77 -4.54 -4.29 2.83
CA GLN A 77 -5.52 -3.23 3.08
C GLN A 77 -6.22 -2.73 1.80
N GLY A 78 -5.67 -2.99 0.63
CA GLY A 78 -6.24 -2.53 -0.65
C GLY A 78 -7.68 -2.98 -0.90
N PRO A 79 -7.97 -4.30 -0.92
CA PRO A 79 -9.34 -4.80 -1.16
C PRO A 79 -10.37 -4.29 -0.14
N PRO A 80 -10.15 -4.34 1.19
CA PRO A 80 -11.09 -3.79 2.15
C PRO A 80 -11.25 -2.26 2.05
N LEU A 81 -10.19 -1.53 1.66
CA LEU A 81 -10.32 -0.10 1.36
C LEU A 81 -11.24 0.13 0.18
N ALA A 82 -11.02 -0.56 -0.94
CA ALA A 82 -11.86 -0.41 -2.15
C ALA A 82 -13.33 -0.70 -1.84
N GLU A 83 -13.62 -1.75 -1.08
CA GLU A 83 -14.98 -2.07 -0.66
C GLU A 83 -15.56 -1.00 0.26
N ASN A 84 -14.82 -0.48 1.23
CA ASN A 84 -15.31 0.56 2.13
C ASN A 84 -15.54 1.90 1.40
N LEU A 85 -14.71 2.25 0.42
CA LEU A 85 -14.94 3.41 -0.44
C LEU A 85 -16.21 3.23 -1.28
N ARG A 86 -16.40 2.07 -1.91
CA ARG A 86 -17.63 1.75 -2.65
C ARG A 86 -18.87 1.90 -1.74
N ARG A 87 -18.83 1.27 -0.55
CA ARG A 87 -19.93 1.36 0.43
C ARG A 87 -20.25 2.80 0.79
N ARG A 88 -19.22 3.59 1.05
CA ARG A 88 -19.42 5.00 1.40
C ARG A 88 -20.06 5.79 0.27
N CYS A 89 -19.65 5.56 -0.97
CA CYS A 89 -20.25 6.23 -2.14
C CYS A 89 -21.73 5.90 -2.37
N VAL A 90 -22.19 4.72 -1.95
CA VAL A 90 -23.60 4.29 -2.09
C VAL A 90 -24.42 4.41 -0.79
N GLY A 91 -23.85 5.02 0.24
CA GLY A 91 -24.54 5.23 1.53
C GLY A 91 -24.64 3.98 2.41
N GLU A 92 -23.85 2.93 2.14
CA GLU A 92 -23.77 1.72 2.97
C GLU A 92 -22.79 1.90 4.13
N ASN A 93 -22.99 1.13 5.20
CA ASN A 93 -22.06 1.11 6.32
C ASN A 93 -20.72 0.46 5.93
N VAL A 94 -19.61 1.09 6.30
CA VAL A 94 -18.27 0.53 6.16
C VAL A 94 -18.08 -0.68 7.08
N VAL A 95 -17.22 -1.62 6.67
CA VAL A 95 -16.96 -2.87 7.39
C VAL A 95 -15.55 -2.87 7.99
N PRO A 96 -15.37 -3.45 9.19
CA PRO A 96 -14.06 -3.54 9.81
C PRO A 96 -13.18 -4.58 9.10
N PHE A 97 -11.88 -4.33 9.09
CA PHE A 97 -10.84 -5.21 8.60
C PHE A 97 -9.87 -5.56 9.72
N THR A 98 -9.66 -6.85 9.96
CA THR A 98 -8.67 -7.33 10.92
C THR A 98 -7.44 -7.84 10.18
N PRO A 99 -6.29 -7.14 10.28
CA PRO A 99 -5.07 -7.57 9.62
C PRO A 99 -4.48 -8.83 10.29
N GLN A 100 -3.76 -9.66 9.51
CA GLN A 100 -3.06 -10.82 10.05
C GLN A 100 -2.08 -10.42 11.16
N LYS A 101 -1.89 -11.32 12.14
CA LYS A 101 -1.02 -11.06 13.30
C LYS A 101 0.46 -11.02 12.92
N THR A 102 0.89 -11.91 12.02
CA THR A 102 2.28 -12.05 11.58
C THR A 102 2.34 -12.22 10.06
N CYS A 103 3.49 -11.93 9.49
CA CYS A 103 3.78 -12.20 8.08
C CYS A 103 5.14 -12.87 7.93
N LEU A 104 5.30 -13.61 6.84
CA LEU A 104 6.58 -14.09 6.40
C LEU A 104 7.33 -12.93 5.72
N ALA A 105 8.51 -12.60 6.22
CA ALA A 105 9.44 -11.70 5.56
C ALA A 105 10.48 -12.52 4.79
N LEU A 106 10.67 -12.21 3.52
CA LEU A 106 11.72 -12.77 2.67
C LEU A 106 12.66 -11.63 2.29
N ILE A 107 13.84 -11.62 2.88
CA ILE A 107 14.83 -10.55 2.76
C ILE A 107 15.94 -11.03 1.82
N SER A 108 16.06 -10.39 0.65
CA SER A 108 17.18 -10.67 -0.27
C SER A 108 18.48 -10.13 0.30
N THR A 109 19.54 -10.92 0.18
CA THR A 109 20.91 -10.54 0.57
C THR A 109 21.68 -9.85 -0.57
N GLY A 110 21.08 -9.78 -1.76
CA GLY A 110 21.66 -9.11 -2.93
C GLY A 110 22.57 -9.97 -3.80
N ASP A 111 22.85 -11.20 -3.37
CA ASP A 111 23.77 -12.16 -3.99
C ASP A 111 23.06 -13.41 -4.55
N GLY A 112 21.77 -13.35 -4.79
CA GLY A 112 20.96 -14.48 -5.24
C GLY A 112 20.49 -15.39 -4.11
N HIS A 113 20.60 -14.94 -2.86
CA HIS A 113 20.13 -15.64 -1.67
C HIS A 113 19.11 -14.80 -0.91
N ALA A 114 18.42 -15.41 0.04
CA ALA A 114 17.48 -14.74 0.92
C ALA A 114 17.44 -15.37 2.31
N ILE A 115 17.02 -14.56 3.27
CA ILE A 115 16.68 -14.95 4.62
C ILE A 115 15.18 -14.88 4.78
N ALA A 116 14.58 -15.94 5.30
CA ALA A 116 13.18 -15.96 5.72
C ALA A 116 13.08 -15.65 7.21
N SER A 117 12.10 -14.83 7.59
CA SER A 117 11.78 -14.54 8.98
C SER A 117 10.27 -14.64 9.20
N TYR A 118 9.87 -15.35 10.26
CA TYR A 118 8.46 -15.46 10.66
C TYR A 118 8.37 -15.49 12.19
N GLY A 119 7.78 -14.45 12.76
CA GLY A 119 7.77 -14.26 14.22
C GLY A 119 9.19 -14.12 14.76
N SER A 120 9.57 -14.97 15.72
CA SER A 120 10.90 -15.02 16.32
C SER A 120 11.89 -15.95 15.60
N ARG A 121 11.46 -16.62 14.53
CA ARG A 121 12.28 -17.60 13.81
C ARG A 121 12.80 -17.01 12.52
N SER A 122 14.08 -17.28 12.23
CA SER A 122 14.68 -16.96 10.94
C SER A 122 15.51 -18.15 10.43
N TRP A 123 15.57 -18.30 9.11
CA TRP A 123 16.33 -19.35 8.44
C TRP A 123 16.76 -18.91 7.04
N GLY A 124 17.69 -19.63 6.47
CA GLY A 124 18.38 -19.24 5.26
C GLY A 124 19.51 -18.26 5.58
N ALA A 125 20.41 -18.11 4.65
CA ALA A 125 21.50 -17.15 4.66
C ALA A 125 22.12 -17.12 3.26
N HIS A 126 23.09 -16.24 3.01
CA HIS A 126 23.96 -16.36 1.87
C HIS A 126 24.81 -17.64 2.00
N ASP A 127 25.32 -18.17 0.93
CA ASP A 127 26.13 -19.41 0.82
C ASP A 127 25.44 -20.71 1.21
N THR A 128 24.11 -20.73 1.27
CA THR A 128 23.37 -21.95 1.58
C THR A 128 22.36 -22.29 0.48
N ALA A 129 22.21 -23.59 0.21
CA ALA A 129 21.15 -24.06 -0.72
C ALA A 129 19.73 -23.64 -0.27
N VAL A 130 19.53 -23.44 1.02
CA VAL A 130 18.27 -22.92 1.57
C VAL A 130 18.09 -21.45 1.18
N GLY A 131 19.14 -20.62 1.34
CA GLY A 131 19.12 -19.21 0.95
C GLY A 131 18.78 -18.99 -0.52
N GLU A 132 19.39 -19.81 -1.41
CA GLU A 132 19.10 -19.76 -2.85
C GLU A 132 17.65 -20.16 -3.17
N ARG A 133 17.12 -21.22 -2.54
CA ARG A 133 15.71 -21.63 -2.72
C ARG A 133 14.74 -20.57 -2.23
N LEU A 134 15.03 -19.92 -1.11
CA LEU A 134 14.23 -18.82 -0.57
C LEU A 134 14.25 -17.62 -1.50
N TRP A 135 15.40 -17.29 -2.10
CA TRP A 135 15.49 -16.22 -3.08
C TRP A 135 14.65 -16.50 -4.33
N ARG A 136 14.74 -17.71 -4.90
CA ARG A 136 13.92 -18.14 -6.04
C ARG A 136 12.41 -18.09 -5.71
N TRP A 137 12.05 -18.46 -4.50
CA TRP A 137 10.66 -18.38 -4.04
C TRP A 137 10.20 -16.94 -3.91
N LYS A 138 11.03 -16.07 -3.31
CA LYS A 138 10.76 -14.62 -3.25
C LYS A 138 10.58 -14.03 -4.65
N ASP A 139 11.50 -14.26 -5.56
CA ASP A 139 11.44 -13.77 -6.93
C ASP A 139 10.13 -14.20 -7.64
N LYS A 140 9.70 -15.44 -7.45
CA LYS A 140 8.43 -15.94 -7.99
C LYS A 140 7.22 -15.22 -7.39
N ILE A 141 7.25 -14.94 -6.09
CA ILE A 141 6.18 -14.18 -5.42
C ILE A 141 6.14 -12.76 -5.97
N ASP A 142 7.28 -12.08 -6.03
CA ASP A 142 7.37 -10.69 -6.50
C ASP A 142 6.91 -10.57 -7.96
N LYS A 143 7.35 -11.48 -8.85
CA LYS A 143 6.90 -11.54 -10.25
C LYS A 143 5.39 -11.76 -10.38
N LYS A 144 4.82 -12.65 -9.54
CA LYS A 144 3.38 -12.87 -9.52
C LYS A 144 2.62 -11.59 -9.10
N TRP A 145 3.15 -10.85 -8.12
CA TRP A 145 2.59 -9.59 -7.68
C TRP A 145 2.66 -8.53 -8.78
N MET A 146 3.80 -8.38 -9.43
CA MET A 146 3.97 -7.42 -10.51
C MET A 146 2.98 -7.65 -11.66
N LYS A 147 2.74 -8.91 -12.01
CA LYS A 147 1.73 -9.26 -13.03
C LYS A 147 0.30 -8.81 -12.71
N MET A 148 -0.05 -8.70 -11.42
CA MET A 148 -1.38 -8.21 -11.03
C MET A 148 -1.57 -6.72 -11.30
N TYR A 149 -0.48 -5.98 -11.49
CA TYR A 149 -0.48 -4.54 -11.76
C TYR A 149 -0.04 -4.21 -13.19
N GLU A 150 0.23 -5.24 -14.01
CA GLU A 150 0.41 -5.01 -15.45
C GLU A 150 -0.91 -4.47 -16.02
N PRO A 151 -0.87 -3.36 -16.76
CA PRO A 151 -2.07 -2.81 -17.37
C PRO A 151 -2.72 -3.85 -18.30
N ASN A 152 -3.98 -4.10 -18.11
CA ASN A 152 -4.76 -4.83 -19.12
C ASN A 152 -4.99 -3.85 -20.29
N LEU A 153 -4.19 -3.98 -21.34
CA LEU A 153 -4.22 -3.08 -22.50
C LEU A 153 -5.61 -2.98 -23.12
N GLU A 154 -6.34 -4.10 -23.23
CA GLU A 154 -7.71 -4.10 -23.74
C GLU A 154 -8.65 -3.27 -22.85
N MET A 155 -8.48 -3.34 -21.53
CA MET A 155 -9.27 -2.56 -20.59
C MET A 155 -8.94 -1.07 -20.68
N LEU A 156 -7.66 -0.71 -20.83
CA LEU A 156 -7.24 0.67 -21.02
C LEU A 156 -7.80 1.27 -22.31
N GLU A 157 -7.68 0.55 -23.43
CA GLU A 157 -8.24 0.99 -24.72
C GLU A 157 -9.78 1.10 -24.69
N LYS A 158 -10.45 0.27 -23.90
CA LYS A 158 -11.90 0.39 -23.67
C LYS A 158 -12.24 1.63 -22.86
N MET A 159 -11.51 1.89 -21.77
CA MET A 159 -11.71 3.08 -20.94
C MET A 159 -11.46 4.37 -21.74
N GLU A 160 -10.39 4.42 -22.53
CA GLU A 160 -10.10 5.56 -23.40
C GLU A 160 -11.21 5.83 -24.44
N ARG A 161 -11.77 4.77 -25.03
CA ARG A 161 -12.92 4.89 -25.96
C ARG A 161 -14.17 5.43 -25.26
N GLU A 162 -14.50 4.90 -24.09
CA GLU A 162 -15.64 5.35 -23.29
C GLU A 162 -15.48 6.81 -22.85
N GLU A 163 -14.27 7.22 -22.49
CA GLU A 163 -13.98 8.61 -22.10
C GLU A 163 -14.10 9.57 -23.30
N GLN A 164 -13.61 9.18 -24.46
CA GLN A 164 -13.75 9.97 -25.71
C GLN A 164 -15.22 10.09 -26.13
N GLU A 165 -16.01 9.01 -26.04
CA GLU A 165 -17.44 9.03 -26.37
C GLU A 165 -18.22 9.93 -25.40
N ASN A 166 -17.94 9.83 -24.11
CA ASN A 166 -18.54 10.70 -23.09
C ASN A 166 -18.20 12.17 -23.29
N ALA A 167 -16.95 12.48 -23.66
CA ALA A 167 -16.51 13.85 -23.98
C ALA A 167 -17.20 14.40 -25.23
N LEU A 168 -17.41 13.57 -26.26
CA LEU A 168 -18.12 13.92 -27.48
C LEU A 168 -19.59 14.21 -27.22
N ASN A 169 -20.26 13.34 -26.46
CA ASN A 169 -21.65 13.49 -26.05
C ASN A 169 -21.86 14.74 -25.18
N ALA A 170 -20.93 15.04 -24.27
CA ALA A 170 -20.97 16.25 -23.46
C ALA A 170 -20.84 17.53 -24.30
N LYS A 171 -20.00 17.51 -25.35
CA LYS A 171 -19.89 18.61 -26.32
C LYS A 171 -21.17 18.76 -27.16
N ALA A 172 -21.72 17.68 -27.65
CA ALA A 172 -22.97 17.67 -28.43
C ALA A 172 -24.14 18.24 -27.62
N ASN A 173 -24.30 17.83 -26.36
CA ASN A 173 -25.31 18.33 -25.46
C ASN A 173 -25.16 19.83 -25.17
N LYS A 174 -23.93 20.32 -25.03
CA LYS A 174 -23.67 21.77 -24.88
C LYS A 174 -24.09 22.55 -26.12
N VAL A 175 -23.76 22.06 -27.30
CA VAL A 175 -24.16 22.70 -28.58
C VAL A 175 -25.69 22.72 -28.73
N ALA A 176 -26.37 21.60 -28.43
CA ALA A 176 -27.80 21.52 -28.48
C ALA A 176 -28.51 22.49 -27.48
N ALA A 177 -27.93 22.62 -26.27
CA ALA A 177 -28.42 23.55 -25.26
C ALA A 177 -28.29 25.04 -25.70
N PHE A 178 -27.20 25.37 -26.41
CA PHE A 178 -27.03 26.74 -26.99
C PHE A 178 -28.01 27.01 -28.11
N ALA A 179 -28.22 26.05 -29.02
CA ALA A 179 -29.16 26.21 -30.15
C ALA A 179 -30.64 26.32 -29.71
N GLY A 180 -31.02 25.77 -28.55
CA GLY A 180 -32.36 25.85 -28.00
C GLY A 180 -32.65 27.14 -27.22
N GLN A 181 -31.68 28.02 -27.01
CA GLN A 181 -31.84 29.31 -26.35
C GLN A 181 -32.06 30.49 -27.32
N GLU A 182 -31.87 30.27 -28.61
CA GLU A 182 -32.06 31.29 -29.67
C GLU A 182 -33.38 31.14 -30.43
N ALA A 183 -34.22 30.17 -30.06
CA ALA A 183 -35.56 29.96 -30.63
C ALA A 183 -36.67 30.34 -29.65
#